data_42a7e03ed9b759b98916d8c71f92d9a8
#
_entry.id   42a7e03ed9b759b98916d8c71f92d9a8
#
_cell.length_a   1.000
_cell.length_b   1.000
_cell.length_c   1.000
_cell.angle_alpha   90.00
_cell.angle_beta   90.00
_cell.angle_gamma   90.00
#
_symmetry.space_group_name_H-M   'P 1'
#
loop_
_entity.id
_entity.type
_entity.pdbx_description
1 polymer ?
#
loop_
_entity_poly.entity_id
_entity_poly.type
_entity_poly.pdbx_seq_one_letter_code
_entity_poly.pdbx_strand_id
1 'polypeptide(L)'
;MKTKSLLVGFCALALLVYGCQKTQTLPQTPSVNAGPAQTINLPTDTAWLSGSATDSVSSITGYIWSQISGPNTAVIADDGSPSTDVSNLVQGVYVFQLMATDANGQTGVNTVTITVNGSNAPTTLTLTTLFPGTSYSPYEMMFLGNSSNSTGNAISPELLAETWTINSVEVYGRSFFKFNLSPIPSGKTVTSATLHLFSDTLPDNGNLIDANYGTANDFWIERVSSSWNQNTGWGSFPTLDTAGEAYLPQTDSSFANENVNVTTMVNNMLINGNYGFEMHLNTEQFYNSRIFCSTLYPDSTRHPYLVVTY
;
A
#
# COMPACT_ATOMS: atom_id res chain seq x y z
N MET A 1 8.54 -119.09 27.92
CA MET A 1 9.84 -118.65 28.44
C MET A 1 9.77 -117.14 28.65
N LYS A 2 9.97 -116.73 29.87
CA LYS A 2 9.78 -115.36 30.33
C LYS A 2 11.10 -114.58 30.28
N THR A 3 11.18 -113.52 29.58
CA THR A 3 12.30 -112.59 29.62
C THR A 3 11.88 -111.29 30.35
N LYS A 4 12.58 -111.06 31.46
CA LYS A 4 12.41 -109.85 32.28
C LYS A 4 13.17 -108.64 31.63
N SER A 5 12.47 -107.56 31.41
CA SER A 5 13.11 -106.30 31.00
C SER A 5 13.44 -105.45 32.22
N LEU A 6 14.68 -104.99 32.33
CA LEU A 6 15.20 -104.14 33.37
C LEU A 6 15.01 -102.68 33.01
N LEU A 7 14.30 -101.97 33.85
CA LEU A 7 14.04 -100.53 33.63
C LEU A 7 15.15 -99.75 34.33
N VAL A 8 15.99 -99.08 33.56
CA VAL A 8 17.01 -98.12 34.09
C VAL A 8 16.41 -96.75 34.09
N GLY A 9 16.18 -96.16 35.23
CA GLY A 9 15.72 -94.82 35.38
C GLY A 9 16.84 -93.79 35.15
N PHE A 10 16.66 -92.91 34.18
CA PHE A 10 17.56 -91.81 33.96
C PHE A 10 16.96 -90.55 34.64
N CYS A 11 17.54 -90.10 35.73
CA CYS A 11 17.16 -88.92 36.43
C CYS A 11 17.83 -87.69 35.70
N ALA A 12 17.11 -87.02 34.80
CA ALA A 12 17.59 -85.82 34.15
C ALA A 12 17.42 -84.64 35.10
N LEU A 13 18.52 -84.13 35.60
CA LEU A 13 18.58 -82.93 36.40
C LEU A 13 18.47 -81.68 35.44
N ALA A 14 17.29 -81.12 35.32
CA ALA A 14 17.05 -79.89 34.54
C ALA A 14 17.58 -78.67 35.33
N LEU A 15 18.72 -78.17 34.94
CA LEU A 15 19.26 -76.87 35.37
C LEU A 15 18.45 -75.79 34.70
N LEU A 16 17.53 -75.18 35.45
CA LEU A 16 16.86 -73.94 35.04
C LEU A 16 17.88 -72.80 35.12
N VAL A 17 18.48 -72.43 33.96
CA VAL A 17 19.26 -71.24 33.83
C VAL A 17 18.22 -70.08 33.62
N TYR A 18 17.87 -69.39 34.69
CA TYR A 18 17.18 -68.11 34.60
C TYR A 18 18.18 -67.04 34.06
N GLY A 19 18.31 -66.98 32.78
CA GLY A 19 18.98 -65.86 32.11
C GLY A 19 18.14 -64.63 32.34
N CYS A 20 18.66 -63.68 33.12
CA CYS A 20 18.14 -62.33 33.18
C CYS A 20 18.27 -61.71 31.77
N GLN A 21 17.21 -61.82 30.95
CA GLN A 21 17.17 -61.11 29.70
C GLN A 21 17.05 -59.61 29.99
N LYS A 22 18.16 -58.88 29.92
CA LYS A 22 18.17 -57.43 29.89
C LYS A 22 17.40 -57.05 28.64
N THR A 23 16.16 -56.60 28.77
CA THR A 23 15.38 -56.05 27.69
C THR A 23 16.20 -54.88 27.13
N GLN A 24 16.86 -55.05 25.99
CA GLN A 24 17.44 -53.96 25.26
C GLN A 24 16.28 -53.13 24.71
N THR A 25 16.02 -52.02 25.34
CA THR A 25 15.15 -51.00 24.74
C THR A 25 15.89 -50.48 23.50
N LEU A 26 15.25 -50.62 22.33
CA LEU A 26 15.81 -50.07 21.09
C LEU A 26 15.90 -48.55 21.23
N PRO A 27 16.96 -47.92 20.69
CA PRO A 27 17.06 -46.46 20.64
C PRO A 27 15.81 -45.88 19.95
N GLN A 28 15.14 -44.98 20.62
CA GLN A 28 13.98 -44.26 20.09
C GLN A 28 14.38 -42.82 19.83
N THR A 29 13.90 -42.25 18.71
CA THR A 29 14.14 -40.84 18.41
C THR A 29 13.16 -39.97 19.20
N PRO A 30 13.57 -38.79 19.66
CA PRO A 30 12.69 -37.81 20.28
C PRO A 30 11.47 -37.48 19.44
N SER A 31 10.29 -37.41 20.08
CA SER A 31 9.09 -36.82 19.49
C SER A 31 9.14 -35.30 19.67
N VAL A 32 9.27 -34.56 18.59
CA VAL A 32 9.45 -33.10 18.58
C VAL A 32 8.17 -32.41 18.15
N ASN A 33 7.82 -31.30 18.80
CA ASN A 33 6.75 -30.41 18.45
C ASN A 33 7.34 -28.98 18.29
N ALA A 34 7.25 -28.42 17.12
CA ALA A 34 7.73 -27.07 16.81
C ALA A 34 6.70 -25.97 17.11
N GLY A 35 5.57 -26.33 17.71
CA GLY A 35 4.47 -25.42 18.00
C GLY A 35 3.51 -25.21 16.83
N PRO A 36 2.45 -24.42 17.04
CA PRO A 36 1.44 -24.14 16.02
C PRO A 36 1.96 -23.14 14.97
N ALA A 37 1.43 -23.28 13.76
CA ALA A 37 1.63 -22.27 12.71
C ALA A 37 1.07 -20.90 13.15
N GLN A 38 1.74 -19.81 12.74
CA GLN A 38 1.39 -18.45 13.14
C GLN A 38 1.20 -17.56 11.90
N THR A 39 0.37 -16.54 12.08
CA THR A 39 0.21 -15.45 11.10
C THR A 39 0.40 -14.13 11.81
N ILE A 40 1.31 -13.29 11.31
CA ILE A 40 1.55 -11.94 11.79
C ILE A 40 1.35 -10.94 10.63
N ASN A 41 1.10 -9.68 10.98
CA ASN A 41 0.94 -8.61 10.01
C ASN A 41 1.98 -7.52 10.26
N LEU A 42 2.70 -7.07 9.23
CA LEU A 42 3.57 -5.92 9.34
C LEU A 42 2.77 -4.68 9.79
N PRO A 43 3.34 -3.80 10.61
CA PRO A 43 4.76 -3.65 10.92
C PRO A 43 5.30 -4.60 12.02
N THR A 44 4.51 -5.53 12.58
CA THR A 44 5.04 -6.55 13.49
C THR A 44 5.91 -7.51 12.68
N ASP A 45 7.21 -7.49 12.94
CA ASP A 45 8.22 -8.29 12.23
C ASP A 45 8.86 -9.36 13.11
N THR A 46 8.20 -9.69 14.24
CA THR A 46 8.67 -10.66 15.24
C THR A 46 7.61 -11.72 15.50
N ALA A 47 8.06 -12.94 15.79
CA ALA A 47 7.20 -14.05 16.20
C ALA A 47 7.87 -14.89 17.28
N TRP A 48 7.07 -15.58 18.11
CA TRP A 48 7.55 -16.46 19.18
C TRP A 48 7.50 -17.92 18.74
N LEU A 49 8.65 -18.58 18.66
CA LEU A 49 8.77 -20.02 18.47
C LEU A 49 8.60 -20.73 19.81
N SER A 50 7.66 -21.67 19.90
CA SER A 50 7.34 -22.42 21.14
C SER A 50 7.44 -23.90 20.87
N GLY A 51 8.63 -24.46 21.07
CA GLY A 51 8.93 -25.84 20.80
C GLY A 51 8.96 -26.70 22.07
N SER A 52 8.81 -27.99 21.86
CA SER A 52 8.99 -29.01 22.91
C SER A 52 9.41 -30.34 22.33
N ALA A 53 10.01 -31.21 23.13
CA ALA A 53 10.29 -32.58 22.74
C ALA A 53 10.12 -33.52 23.93
N THR A 54 9.76 -34.77 23.64
CA THR A 54 9.66 -35.86 24.63
C THR A 54 10.31 -37.11 24.07
N ASP A 55 10.92 -37.90 24.96
CA ASP A 55 11.41 -39.23 24.65
C ASP A 55 11.02 -40.17 25.79
N SER A 56 10.57 -41.38 25.45
CA SER A 56 10.12 -42.38 26.46
C SER A 56 11.27 -43.20 27.02
N VAL A 57 12.46 -43.15 26.42
CA VAL A 57 13.62 -44.00 26.72
C VAL A 57 14.77 -43.20 27.30
N SER A 58 14.87 -41.92 26.96
CA SER A 58 16.02 -41.07 27.29
C SER A 58 15.57 -39.62 27.58
N SER A 59 16.42 -38.84 28.23
CA SER A 59 16.17 -37.41 28.46
C SER A 59 16.61 -36.57 27.30
N ILE A 60 15.88 -35.49 26.99
CA ILE A 60 16.28 -34.48 26.01
C ILE A 60 17.46 -33.67 26.58
N THR A 61 18.53 -33.55 25.84
CA THR A 61 19.78 -32.85 26.22
C THR A 61 20.04 -31.57 25.47
N GLY A 62 19.39 -31.36 24.32
CA GLY A 62 19.59 -30.14 23.55
C GLY A 62 18.50 -29.90 22.51
N TYR A 63 18.41 -28.64 22.12
CA TYR A 63 17.53 -28.12 21.04
C TYR A 63 18.36 -27.31 20.06
N ILE A 64 17.94 -27.28 18.80
CA ILE A 64 18.48 -26.37 17.80
C ILE A 64 17.33 -25.94 16.87
N TRP A 65 17.09 -24.64 16.81
CA TRP A 65 16.26 -24.01 15.81
C TRP A 65 17.07 -23.63 14.58
N SER A 66 16.49 -23.82 13.41
CA SER A 66 17.06 -23.36 12.14
C SER A 66 15.97 -22.87 11.19
N GLN A 67 16.31 -21.86 10.36
CA GLN A 67 15.43 -21.45 9.27
C GLN A 67 15.64 -22.38 8.07
N ILE A 68 14.57 -23.00 7.57
CA ILE A 68 14.59 -23.87 6.39
C ILE A 68 14.31 -23.08 5.13
N SER A 69 13.37 -22.14 5.19
CA SER A 69 13.03 -21.28 4.06
C SER A 69 12.43 -19.95 4.52
N GLY A 70 12.45 -18.96 3.63
CA GLY A 70 11.87 -17.64 3.86
C GLY A 70 12.35 -16.64 2.82
N PRO A 71 11.68 -15.49 2.70
CA PRO A 71 12.06 -14.44 1.73
C PRO A 71 13.37 -13.74 2.06
N ASN A 72 13.79 -13.74 3.34
CA ASN A 72 15.08 -13.25 3.81
C ASN A 72 15.61 -14.13 4.95
N THR A 73 16.79 -13.84 5.47
CA THR A 73 17.33 -14.46 6.68
C THR A 73 16.76 -13.77 7.92
N ALA A 74 16.00 -14.53 8.71
CA ALA A 74 15.50 -14.08 10.01
C ALA A 74 16.62 -14.14 11.07
N VAL A 75 16.45 -13.39 12.14
CA VAL A 75 17.29 -13.46 13.33
C VAL A 75 16.60 -14.32 14.37
N ILE A 76 17.23 -15.45 14.77
CA ILE A 76 16.79 -16.31 15.89
C ILE A 76 17.55 -15.85 17.12
N ALA A 77 16.85 -15.41 18.16
CA ALA A 77 17.48 -14.80 19.33
C ALA A 77 18.32 -15.80 20.15
N ASP A 78 17.83 -17.04 20.32
CA ASP A 78 18.53 -18.14 20.98
C ASP A 78 18.09 -19.44 20.28
N ASP A 79 18.94 -19.95 19.41
CA ASP A 79 18.68 -21.16 18.64
C ASP A 79 18.78 -22.45 19.49
N GLY A 80 19.44 -22.39 20.65
CA GLY A 80 19.60 -23.50 21.56
C GLY A 80 18.47 -23.67 22.57
N SER A 81 17.53 -22.72 22.68
CA SER A 81 16.38 -22.80 23.58
C SER A 81 15.19 -23.50 22.92
N PRO A 82 14.37 -24.28 23.65
CA PRO A 82 13.15 -24.83 23.07
C PRO A 82 12.15 -23.75 22.63
N SER A 83 12.21 -22.58 23.26
CA SER A 83 11.37 -21.43 22.89
C SER A 83 12.20 -20.17 22.73
N THR A 84 11.98 -19.41 21.67
CA THR A 84 12.80 -18.26 21.32
C THR A 84 12.02 -17.28 20.43
N ASP A 85 12.47 -16.03 20.37
CA ASP A 85 11.97 -15.04 19.40
C ASP A 85 12.69 -15.19 18.06
N VAL A 86 11.95 -14.95 17.00
CA VAL A 86 12.48 -14.68 15.67
C VAL A 86 12.09 -13.27 15.24
N SER A 87 13.00 -12.56 14.59
CA SER A 87 12.82 -11.16 14.17
C SER A 87 13.40 -10.89 12.78
N ASN A 88 13.26 -9.64 12.32
CA ASN A 88 13.63 -9.22 10.97
C ASN A 88 12.84 -9.96 9.88
N LEU A 89 11.55 -10.22 10.16
CA LEU A 89 10.67 -10.89 9.23
C LEU A 89 10.08 -9.87 8.25
N VAL A 90 10.13 -10.18 6.95
CA VAL A 90 9.48 -9.41 5.89
C VAL A 90 8.27 -10.17 5.35
N GLN A 91 7.43 -9.55 4.54
CA GLN A 91 6.26 -10.20 3.96
C GLN A 91 6.63 -11.50 3.23
N GLY A 92 5.94 -12.59 3.57
CA GLY A 92 6.11 -13.91 2.96
C GLY A 92 5.88 -15.05 3.94
N VAL A 93 6.32 -16.26 3.54
CA VAL A 93 6.15 -17.48 4.34
C VAL A 93 7.51 -17.99 4.75
N TYR A 94 7.68 -18.21 6.04
CA TYR A 94 8.88 -18.79 6.66
C TYR A 94 8.58 -20.19 7.17
N VAL A 95 9.59 -21.05 7.09
CA VAL A 95 9.57 -22.38 7.72
C VAL A 95 10.78 -22.48 8.64
N PHE A 96 10.53 -22.71 9.92
CA PHE A 96 11.56 -23.00 10.92
C PHE A 96 11.48 -24.47 11.34
N GLN A 97 12.63 -25.06 11.59
CA GLN A 97 12.76 -26.43 12.09
C GLN A 97 13.33 -26.43 13.49
N LEU A 98 12.69 -27.20 14.38
CA LEU A 98 13.24 -27.57 15.67
C LEU A 98 13.81 -28.98 15.59
N MET A 99 15.09 -29.12 15.97
CA MET A 99 15.74 -30.39 16.20
C MET A 99 15.94 -30.58 17.72
N ALA A 100 15.60 -31.73 18.25
CA ALA A 100 15.90 -32.08 19.62
C ALA A 100 16.80 -33.32 19.63
N THR A 101 17.77 -33.35 20.57
CA THR A 101 18.74 -34.43 20.77
C THR A 101 18.53 -35.02 22.15
N ASP A 102 18.53 -36.36 22.25
CA ASP A 102 18.47 -37.09 23.52
C ASP A 102 19.88 -37.42 24.09
N ALA A 103 19.92 -37.99 25.30
CA ALA A 103 21.19 -38.38 25.94
C ALA A 103 21.89 -39.58 25.27
N ASN A 104 21.22 -40.27 24.35
CA ASN A 104 21.80 -41.34 23.54
C ASN A 104 22.31 -40.83 22.17
N GLY A 105 22.19 -39.52 21.90
CA GLY A 105 22.57 -38.90 20.65
C GLY A 105 21.56 -39.11 19.52
N GLN A 106 20.34 -39.60 19.80
CA GLN A 106 19.28 -39.68 18.78
C GLN A 106 18.65 -38.32 18.60
N THR A 107 18.24 -38.03 17.37
CA THR A 107 17.62 -36.73 17.03
C THR A 107 16.23 -36.93 16.45
N GLY A 108 15.34 -36.00 16.80
CA GLY A 108 14.03 -35.81 16.16
C GLY A 108 13.90 -34.42 15.63
N VAL A 109 13.05 -34.19 14.61
CA VAL A 109 12.81 -32.88 14.01
C VAL A 109 11.33 -32.66 13.78
N ASN A 110 10.93 -31.38 13.84
CA ASN A 110 9.60 -30.90 13.41
C ASN A 110 9.71 -29.50 12.90
N THR A 111 8.72 -29.06 12.13
CA THR A 111 8.73 -27.73 11.51
C THR A 111 7.49 -26.93 11.89
N VAL A 112 7.65 -25.59 11.92
CA VAL A 112 6.55 -24.63 12.08
C VAL A 112 6.60 -23.62 10.94
N THR A 113 5.41 -23.20 10.51
CA THR A 113 5.25 -22.19 9.48
C THR A 113 4.81 -20.87 10.10
N ILE A 114 5.48 -19.76 9.71
CA ILE A 114 5.07 -18.39 10.03
C ILE A 114 4.73 -17.68 8.73
N THR A 115 3.50 -17.19 8.64
CA THR A 115 3.06 -16.35 7.51
C THR A 115 3.10 -14.88 7.95
N VAL A 116 3.84 -14.07 7.22
CA VAL A 116 3.93 -12.63 7.43
C VAL A 116 3.16 -11.93 6.32
N ASN A 117 2.04 -11.33 6.67
CA ASN A 117 1.25 -10.52 5.75
C ASN A 117 1.86 -9.12 5.61
N GLY A 118 1.59 -8.46 4.49
CA GLY A 118 1.96 -7.05 4.28
C GLY A 118 1.33 -6.14 5.33
N SER A 119 1.88 -4.94 5.46
CA SER A 119 1.31 -3.92 6.34
C SER A 119 -0.08 -3.51 5.84
N ASN A 120 -1.05 -3.52 6.73
CA ASN A 120 -2.36 -2.92 6.51
C ASN A 120 -2.41 -1.46 7.01
N ALA A 121 -1.27 -0.90 7.45
CA ALA A 121 -1.21 0.50 7.84
C ALA A 121 -1.51 1.39 6.61
N PRO A 122 -2.33 2.44 6.77
CA PRO A 122 -2.58 3.39 5.70
C PRO A 122 -1.27 4.02 5.21
N THR A 123 -1.09 4.05 3.91
CA THR A 123 0.06 4.74 3.28
C THR A 123 -0.41 6.07 2.75
N THR A 124 0.25 7.16 3.15
CA THR A 124 -0.04 8.50 2.65
C THR A 124 1.05 8.97 1.70
N LEU A 125 0.64 9.44 0.52
CA LEU A 125 1.49 10.02 -0.50
C LEU A 125 1.10 11.47 -0.75
N THR A 126 2.10 12.33 -0.97
CA THR A 126 1.90 13.66 -1.54
C THR A 126 2.33 13.62 -3.00
N LEU A 127 1.38 13.83 -3.90
CA LEU A 127 1.58 13.81 -5.34
C LEU A 127 1.58 15.25 -5.87
N THR A 128 2.56 15.59 -6.66
CA THR A 128 2.68 16.88 -7.32
C THR A 128 2.48 16.70 -8.82
N THR A 129 2.08 17.76 -9.50
CA THR A 129 1.89 17.75 -10.97
C THR A 129 3.23 17.83 -11.71
N LEU A 130 4.36 17.83 -11.03
CA LEU A 130 5.68 18.14 -11.57
C LEU A 130 6.10 17.29 -12.75
N PHE A 131 6.34 17.95 -13.87
CA PHE A 131 7.21 17.47 -14.94
C PHE A 131 8.64 17.99 -14.72
N PRO A 132 9.60 17.13 -14.34
CA PRO A 132 10.99 17.55 -14.26
C PRO A 132 11.51 17.88 -15.68
N GLY A 133 11.84 19.13 -15.92
CA GLY A 133 12.71 19.53 -17.03
C GLY A 133 12.08 19.93 -18.37
N THR A 134 10.79 20.17 -18.45
CA THR A 134 10.16 20.71 -19.65
C THR A 134 9.46 22.04 -19.37
N SER A 135 9.56 22.99 -20.31
CA SER A 135 8.84 24.26 -20.26
C SER A 135 7.32 24.12 -20.46
N TYR A 136 6.83 22.89 -20.53
CA TYR A 136 5.43 22.55 -20.71
C TYR A 136 5.02 21.55 -19.64
N SER A 137 3.97 21.84 -18.90
CA SER A 137 3.27 20.83 -18.12
C SER A 137 2.17 20.22 -18.99
N PRO A 138 2.34 19.02 -19.55
CA PRO A 138 1.26 18.33 -20.26
C PRO A 138 0.12 17.91 -19.33
N TYR A 139 0.21 18.26 -18.06
CA TYR A 139 -0.77 17.97 -17.03
C TYR A 139 -1.56 19.19 -16.56
N GLU A 140 -1.29 20.37 -17.10
CA GLU A 140 -2.03 21.59 -16.78
C GLU A 140 -2.32 22.38 -18.06
N MET A 141 -3.55 22.81 -18.23
CA MET A 141 -3.97 23.66 -19.36
C MET A 141 -5.04 24.63 -18.89
N MET A 142 -4.86 25.88 -19.23
CA MET A 142 -5.88 26.90 -19.14
C MET A 142 -6.52 27.08 -20.53
N PHE A 143 -7.83 27.11 -20.55
CA PHE A 143 -8.59 27.39 -21.77
C PHE A 143 -9.27 28.73 -21.63
N LEU A 144 -8.97 29.68 -22.55
CA LEU A 144 -9.72 30.88 -22.73
C LEU A 144 -10.51 30.74 -24.02
N GLY A 145 -11.83 30.86 -23.97
CA GLY A 145 -12.71 30.69 -25.10
C GLY A 145 -13.76 31.78 -25.18
N ASN A 146 -14.14 32.09 -26.37
CA ASN A 146 -15.39 32.77 -26.68
C ASN A 146 -16.07 32.05 -27.86
N SER A 147 -17.25 32.47 -28.25
CA SER A 147 -18.03 31.85 -29.34
C SER A 147 -17.31 31.77 -30.69
N SER A 148 -16.18 32.45 -30.87
CA SER A 148 -15.47 32.58 -32.14
C SER A 148 -13.99 32.18 -32.14
N ASN A 149 -13.33 32.05 -30.97
CA ASN A 149 -11.92 31.67 -30.91
C ASN A 149 -11.66 30.82 -29.68
N SER A 150 -11.01 29.67 -29.89
CA SER A 150 -10.63 28.74 -28.84
C SER A 150 -9.13 28.53 -28.91
N THR A 151 -8.43 28.92 -27.84
CA THR A 151 -7.02 28.55 -27.68
C THR A 151 -6.84 27.95 -26.31
N GLY A 152 -6.31 26.73 -26.25
CA GLY A 152 -5.71 26.21 -25.04
C GLY A 152 -4.35 26.86 -24.84
N ASN A 153 -4.06 27.33 -23.64
CA ASN A 153 -2.73 27.81 -23.26
C ASN A 153 -2.14 26.84 -22.21
N ALA A 154 -1.19 26.03 -22.66
CA ALA A 154 -0.49 25.08 -21.80
C ALA A 154 0.59 25.72 -20.93
N ILE A 155 0.82 27.03 -21.04
CA ILE A 155 1.89 27.76 -20.36
C ILE A 155 1.25 28.92 -19.59
N SER A 156 0.65 28.61 -18.45
CA SER A 156 0.15 29.66 -17.56
C SER A 156 0.68 29.42 -16.15
N PRO A 157 1.12 30.46 -15.42
CA PRO A 157 1.39 30.36 -14.00
C PRO A 157 0.13 30.14 -13.17
N GLU A 158 -1.05 30.13 -13.80
CA GLU A 158 -2.35 30.09 -13.16
C GLU A 158 -3.22 28.94 -13.64
N LEU A 159 -4.01 28.42 -12.71
CA LEU A 159 -5.21 27.63 -12.93
C LEU A 159 -6.41 28.51 -12.60
N LEU A 160 -7.35 28.61 -13.51
CA LEU A 160 -8.48 29.52 -13.31
C LEU A 160 -9.84 28.88 -13.67
N ALA A 161 -10.84 29.34 -12.94
CA ALA A 161 -12.24 29.30 -13.33
C ALA A 161 -12.69 30.76 -13.39
N GLU A 162 -12.94 31.30 -14.58
CA GLU A 162 -13.29 32.71 -14.71
C GLU A 162 -14.23 33.01 -15.87
N THR A 163 -14.91 34.14 -15.76
CA THR A 163 -15.58 34.78 -16.88
C THR A 163 -15.24 36.28 -16.87
N TRP A 164 -14.56 36.71 -17.88
CA TRP A 164 -13.95 38.05 -17.95
C TRP A 164 -14.10 38.69 -19.34
N THR A 165 -13.46 39.82 -19.54
CA THR A 165 -13.37 40.48 -20.88
C THR A 165 -11.92 40.78 -21.22
N ILE A 166 -11.49 40.42 -22.43
CA ILE A 166 -10.22 40.81 -22.99
C ILE A 166 -10.52 41.72 -24.20
N ASN A 167 -10.08 42.97 -24.18
CA ASN A 167 -10.36 44.00 -25.22
C ASN A 167 -11.87 44.12 -25.51
N SER A 168 -12.70 44.12 -24.46
CA SER A 168 -14.16 44.18 -24.55
C SER A 168 -14.81 42.93 -25.21
N VAL A 169 -14.07 41.83 -25.37
CA VAL A 169 -14.60 40.56 -25.83
C VAL A 169 -14.72 39.63 -24.62
N GLU A 170 -15.89 39.01 -24.52
CA GLU A 170 -16.17 38.02 -23.46
C GLU A 170 -15.26 36.83 -23.60
N VAL A 171 -14.65 36.41 -22.47
CA VAL A 171 -13.85 35.20 -22.39
C VAL A 171 -14.29 34.34 -21.20
N TYR A 172 -14.26 33.05 -21.42
CA TYR A 172 -14.57 32.01 -20.41
C TYR A 172 -13.29 31.26 -20.18
N GLY A 173 -12.88 31.14 -18.91
CA GLY A 173 -11.66 30.45 -18.53
C GLY A 173 -11.98 29.18 -17.75
N ARG A 174 -11.41 28.07 -18.20
CA ARG A 174 -11.48 26.78 -17.53
C ARG A 174 -10.10 26.16 -17.48
N SER A 175 -9.80 25.43 -16.42
CA SER A 175 -8.51 24.76 -16.28
C SER A 175 -8.66 23.26 -16.20
N PHE A 176 -7.75 22.57 -16.89
CA PHE A 176 -7.59 21.13 -16.86
C PHE A 176 -6.23 20.79 -16.27
N PHE A 177 -6.19 19.90 -15.28
CA PHE A 177 -4.94 19.52 -14.64
C PHE A 177 -5.02 18.08 -14.10
N LYS A 178 -3.87 17.40 -14.02
CA LYS A 178 -3.81 16.03 -13.51
C LYS A 178 -2.53 15.75 -12.75
N PHE A 179 -2.61 14.79 -11.83
CA PHE A 179 -1.51 14.28 -11.05
C PHE A 179 -1.06 12.92 -11.56
N ASN A 180 0.22 12.60 -11.37
CA ASN A 180 0.70 11.25 -11.63
C ASN A 180 0.24 10.31 -10.50
N LEU A 181 -0.72 9.43 -10.79
CA LEU A 181 -1.22 8.44 -9.82
C LEU A 181 -0.45 7.11 -9.85
N SER A 182 0.58 6.96 -10.70
CA SER A 182 1.35 5.71 -10.80
C SER A 182 2.06 5.25 -9.51
N PRO A 183 2.39 6.13 -8.53
CA PRO A 183 2.92 5.69 -7.25
C PRO A 183 1.90 4.92 -6.38
N ILE A 184 0.60 5.01 -6.68
CA ILE A 184 -0.43 4.23 -5.99
C ILE A 184 -0.42 2.81 -6.58
N PRO A 185 -0.17 1.75 -5.78
CA PRO A 185 -0.10 0.39 -6.31
C PRO A 185 -1.44 -0.06 -6.91
N SER A 186 -1.36 -0.83 -8.00
CA SER A 186 -2.54 -1.38 -8.66
C SER A 186 -3.41 -2.20 -7.69
N GLY A 187 -4.73 -2.03 -7.79
CA GLY A 187 -5.71 -2.73 -6.96
C GLY A 187 -5.90 -2.15 -5.55
N LYS A 188 -5.19 -1.08 -5.19
CA LYS A 188 -5.46 -0.35 -3.94
C LYS A 188 -6.68 0.56 -4.08
N THR A 189 -7.45 0.65 -3.01
CA THR A 189 -8.54 1.61 -2.86
C THR A 189 -8.05 2.80 -2.04
N VAL A 190 -8.27 4.00 -2.54
CA VAL A 190 -7.94 5.23 -1.84
C VAL A 190 -9.02 5.50 -0.78
N THR A 191 -8.59 5.63 0.47
CA THR A 191 -9.46 5.92 1.62
C THR A 191 -9.66 7.40 1.83
N SER A 192 -8.70 8.24 1.39
CA SER A 192 -8.78 9.70 1.42
C SER A 192 -7.94 10.30 0.31
N ALA A 193 -8.46 11.29 -0.40
CA ALA A 193 -7.71 12.13 -1.32
C ALA A 193 -8.13 13.60 -1.15
N THR A 194 -7.15 14.47 -0.85
CA THR A 194 -7.36 15.91 -0.70
C THR A 194 -6.51 16.66 -1.71
N LEU A 195 -7.16 17.44 -2.56
CA LEU A 195 -6.53 18.36 -3.49
C LEU A 195 -6.31 19.70 -2.77
N HIS A 196 -5.08 20.20 -2.83
CA HIS A 196 -4.69 21.49 -2.29
C HIS A 196 -4.44 22.48 -3.42
N LEU A 197 -5.15 23.59 -3.41
CA LEU A 197 -5.03 24.70 -4.35
C LEU A 197 -4.67 25.97 -3.60
N PHE A 198 -3.74 26.74 -4.12
CA PHE A 198 -3.27 28.00 -3.54
C PHE A 198 -3.71 29.15 -4.40
N SER A 199 -4.51 30.05 -3.85
CA SER A 199 -4.97 31.26 -4.55
C SER A 199 -3.78 32.09 -5.02
N ASP A 200 -3.80 32.59 -6.23
CA ASP A 200 -2.77 33.53 -6.71
C ASP A 200 -2.92 34.86 -6.00
N THR A 201 -1.82 35.39 -5.47
CA THR A 201 -1.81 36.67 -4.76
C THR A 201 -1.42 37.85 -5.66
N LEU A 202 -1.04 37.57 -6.92
CA LEU A 202 -0.68 38.54 -7.94
C LEU A 202 -1.17 38.04 -9.31
N PRO A 203 -2.49 37.88 -9.49
CA PRO A 203 -3.02 37.25 -10.67
C PRO A 203 -2.71 38.07 -11.94
N ASP A 204 -2.38 37.34 -13.02
CA ASP A 204 -2.16 37.93 -14.36
C ASP A 204 -3.47 37.99 -15.17
N ASN A 205 -4.50 37.20 -14.75
CA ASN A 205 -5.81 37.17 -15.39
C ASN A 205 -6.90 37.67 -14.43
N GLY A 206 -8.10 37.94 -14.94
CA GLY A 206 -9.23 38.42 -14.15
C GLY A 206 -8.98 39.78 -13.50
N ASN A 207 -9.25 39.89 -12.21
CA ASN A 207 -8.92 41.07 -11.41
C ASN A 207 -7.48 40.94 -10.89
N LEU A 208 -6.61 41.85 -11.32
CA LEU A 208 -5.17 41.78 -11.02
C LEU A 208 -4.76 41.97 -9.56
N ILE A 209 -5.74 42.25 -8.68
CA ILE A 209 -5.51 42.44 -7.22
C ILE A 209 -6.44 41.55 -6.36
N ASP A 210 -7.29 40.75 -7.00
CA ASP A 210 -8.28 39.92 -6.30
C ASP A 210 -8.54 38.65 -7.12
N ALA A 211 -7.90 37.56 -6.74
CA ALA A 211 -8.03 36.28 -7.43
C ALA A 211 -9.45 35.68 -7.34
N ASN A 212 -10.20 36.04 -6.28
CA ASN A 212 -11.56 35.52 -6.02
C ASN A 212 -12.61 36.60 -6.25
N TYR A 213 -12.53 37.28 -7.37
CA TYR A 213 -13.36 38.44 -7.67
C TYR A 213 -14.81 38.07 -8.02
N GLY A 214 -15.73 38.97 -7.67
CA GLY A 214 -17.15 38.92 -8.06
C GLY A 214 -18.04 38.18 -7.02
N THR A 215 -19.36 38.25 -7.28
CA THR A 215 -20.38 37.73 -6.36
C THR A 215 -20.98 36.39 -6.79
N ALA A 216 -20.48 35.82 -7.88
CA ALA A 216 -20.83 34.49 -8.40
C ALA A 216 -19.53 33.71 -8.74
N ASN A 217 -18.58 33.72 -7.78
CA ASN A 217 -17.28 33.07 -7.92
C ASN A 217 -17.24 31.65 -7.33
N ASP A 218 -18.40 31.07 -7.08
CA ASP A 218 -18.56 29.65 -6.77
C ASP A 218 -18.21 28.80 -7.99
N PHE A 219 -17.57 27.64 -7.77
CA PHE A 219 -17.06 26.84 -8.86
C PHE A 219 -17.11 25.34 -8.59
N TRP A 220 -17.00 24.56 -9.64
CA TRP A 220 -16.94 23.11 -9.62
C TRP A 220 -15.54 22.62 -9.91
N ILE A 221 -15.21 21.50 -9.31
CA ILE A 221 -14.12 20.62 -9.73
C ILE A 221 -14.74 19.28 -10.12
N GLU A 222 -14.52 18.85 -11.36
CA GLU A 222 -15.07 17.63 -11.93
C GLU A 222 -13.94 16.72 -12.43
N ARG A 223 -14.24 15.44 -12.54
CA ARG A 223 -13.33 14.45 -13.11
C ARG A 223 -13.42 14.48 -14.64
N VAL A 224 -12.27 14.60 -15.30
CA VAL A 224 -12.19 14.40 -16.75
C VAL A 224 -12.25 12.91 -17.06
N SER A 225 -13.12 12.51 -18.01
CA SER A 225 -13.38 11.12 -18.36
C SER A 225 -12.90 10.70 -19.73
N SER A 226 -12.33 11.61 -20.52
CA SER A 226 -11.70 11.31 -21.82
C SER A 226 -10.38 12.05 -22.00
N SER A 227 -9.57 11.60 -22.96
CA SER A 227 -8.23 12.15 -23.18
C SER A 227 -8.26 13.59 -23.72
N TRP A 228 -7.29 14.37 -23.29
CA TRP A 228 -7.02 15.73 -23.76
C TRP A 228 -5.51 15.96 -23.88
N ASN A 229 -5.12 16.98 -24.61
CA ASN A 229 -3.73 17.38 -24.81
C ASN A 229 -3.65 18.87 -25.18
N GLN A 230 -2.45 19.38 -25.37
CA GLN A 230 -2.18 20.79 -25.71
C GLN A 230 -2.89 21.33 -26.97
N ASN A 231 -3.40 20.47 -27.85
CA ASN A 231 -4.14 20.83 -29.03
C ASN A 231 -5.67 20.78 -28.83
N THR A 232 -6.12 20.40 -27.63
CA THR A 232 -7.54 20.45 -27.28
C THR A 232 -7.99 21.90 -27.26
N GLY A 233 -9.06 22.22 -27.95
CA GLY A 233 -9.61 23.58 -28.01
C GLY A 233 -10.97 23.66 -27.35
N TRP A 234 -11.48 24.88 -27.20
CA TRP A 234 -12.78 25.14 -26.53
C TRP A 234 -13.94 24.34 -27.12
N GLY A 235 -13.98 24.19 -28.45
CA GLY A 235 -15.03 23.42 -29.14
C GLY A 235 -14.86 21.90 -29.09
N SER A 236 -13.82 21.39 -28.44
CA SER A 236 -13.50 19.96 -28.38
C SER A 236 -13.12 19.50 -26.96
N PHE A 237 -13.76 20.08 -25.95
CA PHE A 237 -13.51 19.70 -24.56
C PHE A 237 -13.73 18.20 -24.34
N PRO A 238 -12.89 17.59 -23.47
CA PRO A 238 -13.12 16.22 -23.06
C PRO A 238 -14.43 16.09 -22.29
N THR A 239 -14.94 14.86 -22.23
CA THR A 239 -16.12 14.57 -21.42
C THR A 239 -15.77 14.64 -19.94
N LEU A 240 -16.73 15.14 -19.16
CA LEU A 240 -16.66 15.23 -17.71
C LEU A 240 -17.50 14.12 -17.06
N ASP A 241 -17.21 13.81 -15.82
CA ASP A 241 -17.96 12.86 -15.02
C ASP A 241 -18.24 13.49 -13.65
N THR A 242 -19.51 13.70 -13.39
CA THR A 242 -20.02 14.34 -12.16
C THR A 242 -19.98 13.39 -10.93
N ALA A 243 -19.57 12.13 -11.09
CA ALA A 243 -19.50 11.20 -9.97
C ALA A 243 -18.41 11.62 -8.96
N GLY A 244 -18.86 12.21 -7.86
CA GLY A 244 -18.00 12.75 -6.80
C GLY A 244 -17.44 14.15 -7.09
N GLU A 245 -18.08 14.90 -8.00
CA GLU A 245 -17.80 16.32 -8.23
C GLU A 245 -17.74 17.10 -6.91
N ALA A 246 -16.93 18.15 -6.87
CA ALA A 246 -16.77 18.99 -5.70
C ALA A 246 -17.24 20.41 -6.01
N TYR A 247 -18.28 20.84 -5.30
CA TYR A 247 -18.74 22.23 -5.32
C TYR A 247 -18.00 23.05 -4.28
N LEU A 248 -17.44 24.18 -4.69
CA LEU A 248 -16.80 25.13 -3.80
C LEU A 248 -17.62 26.42 -3.79
N PRO A 249 -18.10 26.82 -2.59
CA PRO A 249 -18.98 27.96 -2.47
C PRO A 249 -18.28 29.28 -2.79
N GLN A 250 -19.08 30.29 -3.07
CA GLN A 250 -18.63 31.67 -3.21
C GLN A 250 -17.83 32.11 -1.98
N THR A 251 -16.83 32.96 -2.20
CA THR A 251 -16.05 33.62 -1.14
C THR A 251 -15.94 35.11 -1.40
N ASP A 252 -15.96 35.90 -0.32
CA ASP A 252 -15.68 37.33 -0.33
C ASP A 252 -14.20 37.63 0.03
N SER A 253 -13.41 36.57 0.24
CA SER A 253 -11.97 36.69 0.49
C SER A 253 -11.24 36.88 -0.84
N SER A 254 -10.48 37.94 -1.00
CA SER A 254 -9.67 38.19 -2.20
C SER A 254 -8.72 37.05 -2.54
N PHE A 255 -8.26 36.31 -1.51
CA PHE A 255 -7.38 35.15 -1.66
C PHE A 255 -7.84 34.03 -0.73
N ALA A 256 -8.28 32.91 -1.27
CA ALA A 256 -8.69 31.74 -0.51
C ALA A 256 -8.03 30.49 -1.06
N ASN A 257 -7.19 29.84 -0.24
CA ASN A 257 -6.69 28.51 -0.54
C ASN A 257 -7.78 27.48 -0.32
N GLU A 258 -7.80 26.44 -1.16
CA GLU A 258 -8.80 25.39 -1.08
C GLU A 258 -8.19 24.03 -0.75
N ASN A 259 -8.91 23.28 0.07
CA ASN A 259 -8.60 21.88 0.40
C ASN A 259 -9.84 21.04 0.05
N VAL A 260 -9.78 20.40 -1.09
CA VAL A 260 -10.96 19.77 -1.70
C VAL A 260 -10.88 18.26 -1.55
N ASN A 261 -11.95 17.65 -1.00
CA ASN A 261 -12.06 16.20 -0.98
C ASN A 261 -12.41 15.68 -2.38
N VAL A 262 -11.47 14.93 -2.97
CA VAL A 262 -11.59 14.34 -4.30
C VAL A 262 -11.47 12.81 -4.29
N THR A 263 -11.73 12.18 -3.14
CA THR A 263 -11.56 10.74 -2.93
C THR A 263 -12.29 9.89 -3.96
N THR A 264 -13.55 10.20 -4.24
CA THR A 264 -14.36 9.47 -5.23
C THR A 264 -13.79 9.64 -6.63
N MET A 265 -13.42 10.85 -7.02
CA MET A 265 -12.82 11.13 -8.33
C MET A 265 -11.50 10.38 -8.52
N VAL A 266 -10.62 10.36 -7.50
CA VAL A 266 -9.33 9.64 -7.57
C VAL A 266 -9.55 8.14 -7.70
N ASN A 267 -10.46 7.54 -6.93
CA ASN A 267 -10.81 6.12 -7.09
C ASN A 267 -11.34 5.82 -8.50
N ASN A 268 -12.19 6.68 -9.04
CA ASN A 268 -12.70 6.54 -10.40
C ASN A 268 -11.60 6.68 -11.45
N MET A 269 -10.59 7.55 -11.23
CA MET A 269 -9.41 7.66 -12.11
C MET A 269 -8.56 6.39 -12.11
N LEU A 270 -8.40 5.73 -10.96
CA LEU A 270 -7.65 4.48 -10.84
C LEU A 270 -8.32 3.32 -11.59
N ILE A 271 -9.65 3.33 -11.71
CA ILE A 271 -10.44 2.27 -12.36
C ILE A 271 -10.63 2.56 -13.85
N ASN A 272 -10.98 3.80 -14.20
CA ASN A 272 -11.48 4.17 -15.53
C ASN A 272 -10.47 4.97 -16.37
N GLY A 273 -9.27 5.22 -15.84
CA GLY A 273 -8.23 6.01 -16.48
C GLY A 273 -8.10 7.42 -15.88
N ASN A 274 -6.87 7.85 -15.71
CA ASN A 274 -6.51 9.15 -15.15
C ASN A 274 -6.41 10.19 -16.28
N TYR A 275 -7.46 10.97 -16.44
CA TYR A 275 -7.50 12.13 -17.33
C TYR A 275 -7.49 13.45 -16.56
N GLY A 276 -7.48 13.40 -15.21
CA GLY A 276 -7.36 14.55 -14.32
C GLY A 276 -8.67 15.21 -13.95
N PHE A 277 -8.56 16.46 -13.57
CA PHE A 277 -9.62 17.33 -13.09
C PHE A 277 -9.85 18.48 -14.09
N GLU A 278 -11.06 18.99 -14.09
CA GLU A 278 -11.44 20.24 -14.70
C GLU A 278 -12.01 21.16 -13.62
N MET A 279 -11.81 22.48 -13.77
CA MET A 279 -12.44 23.50 -12.92
C MET A 279 -13.08 24.60 -13.76
N HIS A 280 -14.30 24.99 -13.38
CA HIS A 280 -15.08 26.05 -14.01
C HIS A 280 -16.02 26.73 -13.03
N LEU A 281 -16.42 27.98 -13.29
CA LEU A 281 -17.45 28.66 -12.50
C LEU A 281 -18.81 27.96 -12.62
N ASN A 282 -19.52 27.84 -11.50
CA ASN A 282 -20.90 27.31 -11.49
C ASN A 282 -21.84 28.14 -12.38
N THR A 283 -21.68 29.46 -12.33
CA THR A 283 -22.40 30.39 -13.21
C THR A 283 -21.37 31.22 -13.95
N GLU A 284 -21.23 31.01 -15.25
CA GLU A 284 -20.29 31.77 -16.09
C GLU A 284 -20.84 33.20 -16.35
N GLN A 285 -20.91 33.97 -15.27
CA GLN A 285 -21.33 35.35 -15.28
C GLN A 285 -20.09 36.28 -15.29
N PHE A 286 -20.13 37.38 -16.08
CA PHE A 286 -18.99 38.28 -16.21
C PHE A 286 -18.48 38.85 -14.90
N TYR A 287 -17.15 39.08 -14.91
CA TYR A 287 -16.39 39.64 -13.81
C TYR A 287 -16.47 38.78 -12.53
N ASN A 288 -16.39 37.48 -12.73
CA ASN A 288 -16.19 36.50 -11.62
C ASN A 288 -14.96 35.66 -11.94
N SER A 289 -14.17 35.39 -10.90
CA SER A 289 -12.96 34.57 -11.02
C SER A 289 -12.62 33.83 -9.75
N ARG A 290 -12.02 32.65 -9.92
CA ARG A 290 -11.26 31.91 -8.92
C ARG A 290 -9.93 31.51 -9.58
N ILE A 291 -8.84 32.12 -9.12
CA ILE A 291 -7.51 31.97 -9.72
C ILE A 291 -6.54 31.37 -8.71
N PHE A 292 -5.92 30.28 -9.10
CA PHE A 292 -4.97 29.53 -8.28
C PHE A 292 -3.63 29.44 -8.99
N CYS A 293 -2.55 29.26 -8.22
CA CYS A 293 -1.22 29.02 -8.75
C CYS A 293 -1.16 27.68 -9.48
N SER A 294 -0.52 27.62 -10.65
CA SER A 294 -0.17 26.38 -11.35
C SER A 294 1.22 25.89 -10.92
N THR A 295 1.71 24.81 -11.53
CA THR A 295 3.11 24.35 -11.32
C THR A 295 4.14 25.24 -12.02
N LEU A 296 3.72 26.19 -12.83
CA LEU A 296 4.58 27.21 -13.44
C LEU A 296 4.67 28.51 -12.61
N TYR A 297 3.93 28.58 -11.51
CA TYR A 297 4.02 29.73 -10.61
C TYR A 297 5.43 29.84 -10.01
N PRO A 298 6.02 31.03 -9.90
CA PRO A 298 7.42 31.20 -9.47
C PRO A 298 7.73 30.64 -8.08
N ASP A 299 6.77 30.73 -7.15
CA ASP A 299 6.91 30.16 -5.81
C ASP A 299 6.39 28.71 -5.77
N SER A 300 7.31 27.75 -5.77
CA SER A 300 6.97 26.32 -5.76
C SER A 300 6.25 25.85 -4.51
N THR A 301 6.27 26.61 -3.42
CA THR A 301 5.51 26.29 -2.19
C THR A 301 4.00 26.48 -2.36
N ARG A 302 3.60 27.14 -3.43
CA ARG A 302 2.20 27.40 -3.81
C ARG A 302 1.72 26.54 -4.97
N HIS A 303 2.53 25.61 -5.43
CA HIS A 303 2.09 24.66 -6.46
C HIS A 303 0.99 23.75 -5.93
N PRO A 304 -0.01 23.40 -6.76
CA PRO A 304 -1.04 22.46 -6.35
C PRO A 304 -0.45 21.09 -6.06
N TYR A 305 -1.00 20.40 -5.08
CA TYR A 305 -0.64 19.03 -4.76
C TYR A 305 -1.83 18.21 -4.29
N LEU A 306 -1.72 16.89 -4.40
CA LEU A 306 -2.73 15.92 -4.00
C LEU A 306 -2.17 15.02 -2.90
N VAL A 307 -2.82 15.00 -1.74
CA VAL A 307 -2.52 14.07 -0.65
C VAL A 307 -3.45 12.89 -0.74
N VAL A 308 -2.90 11.69 -0.86
CA VAL A 308 -3.65 10.44 -1.01
C VAL A 308 -3.28 9.46 0.08
N THR A 309 -4.28 8.83 0.70
CA THR A 309 -4.11 7.72 1.67
C THR A 309 -4.84 6.48 1.16
N TYR A 310 -4.16 5.32 1.15
CA TYR A 310 -4.69 4.02 0.71
C TYR A 310 -4.23 2.87 1.59
#